data_65fafc456b7f6806e0bd2a3afeffc8b0
#
_entry.id   65fafc456b7f6806e0bd2a3afeffc8b0
#
_cell.length_a   1.000
_cell.length_b   1.000
_cell.length_c   1.000
_cell.angle_alpha   90.00
_cell.angle_beta   90.00
_cell.angle_gamma   90.00
#
_symmetry.space_group_name_H-M   'P 1'
#
loop_
_entity.id
_entity.type
_entity.pdbx_description
1 polymer ?
#
loop_
_entity_poly.entity_id
_entity_poly.type
_entity_poly.pdbx_seq_one_letter_code
_entity_poly.pdbx_strand_id
1 'polypeptide(L)'
;MSDLIQFLQRAVQTRSYSDQEGDMAHLLVEEMKKLGFDQAEIDAMGNVVGRMGSGPKIIHFDGHMDTVQVNDGPEWQQPPFSGQIVDGQLWGRGSVDMKGGLCAAVYAAADARDRGLLEGKAVYVTGTVCEEYCDGVNLKLLYADRKLRPDFCVICEPSGNVITLG
;
A
#
# COMPACT_ATOMS: atom_id res chain seq x y z
N MET A 1 12.57 8.95 -14.47
CA MET A 1 11.45 8.16 -13.95
C MET A 1 11.18 8.68 -12.55
N SER A 2 9.93 8.90 -12.15
CA SER A 2 9.64 9.38 -10.79
C SER A 2 9.99 8.32 -9.75
N ASP A 3 10.35 8.74 -8.52
CA ASP A 3 10.69 7.82 -7.43
C ASP A 3 9.53 6.85 -7.11
N LEU A 4 8.28 7.33 -7.22
CA LEU A 4 7.08 6.51 -7.09
C LEU A 4 7.09 5.33 -8.09
N ILE A 5 7.39 5.58 -9.36
CA ILE A 5 7.40 4.51 -10.38
C ILE A 5 8.52 3.49 -10.11
N GLN A 6 9.69 3.95 -9.67
CA GLN A 6 10.79 3.07 -9.28
C GLN A 6 10.42 2.22 -8.05
N PHE A 7 9.73 2.83 -7.08
CA PHE A 7 9.25 2.10 -5.91
C PHE A 7 8.21 1.06 -6.30
N LEU A 8 7.23 1.42 -7.12
CA LEU A 8 6.22 0.47 -7.62
C LEU A 8 6.86 -0.69 -8.40
N GLN A 9 7.89 -0.42 -9.22
CA GLN A 9 8.64 -1.50 -9.90
C GLN A 9 9.24 -2.48 -8.89
N ARG A 10 9.92 -1.99 -7.86
CA ARG A 10 10.47 -2.82 -6.78
C ARG A 10 9.39 -3.60 -6.03
N ALA A 11 8.26 -2.93 -5.73
CA ALA A 11 7.12 -3.57 -5.06
C ALA A 11 6.54 -4.73 -5.89
N VAL A 12 6.41 -4.57 -7.21
CA VAL A 12 5.95 -5.63 -8.12
C VAL A 12 6.99 -6.75 -8.24
N GLN A 13 8.28 -6.41 -8.26
CA GLN A 13 9.39 -7.39 -8.29
C GLN A 13 9.49 -8.19 -6.98
N THR A 14 9.02 -7.63 -5.87
CA THR A 14 8.95 -8.32 -4.58
C THR A 14 7.70 -9.19 -4.53
N ARG A 15 7.89 -10.51 -4.71
CA ARG A 15 6.78 -11.46 -4.63
C ARG A 15 6.24 -11.51 -3.20
N SER A 16 4.92 -11.37 -3.06
CA SER A 16 4.22 -11.38 -1.78
C SER A 16 2.87 -12.07 -1.92
N TYR A 17 2.87 -13.39 -1.98
CA TYR A 17 1.63 -14.15 -1.88
C TYR A 17 1.07 -14.03 -0.46
N SER A 18 -0.24 -14.24 -0.30
CA SER A 18 -0.85 -14.29 1.04
C SER A 18 -0.08 -15.24 1.95
N ASP A 19 0.14 -14.84 3.20
CA ASP A 19 1.03 -15.47 4.20
C ASP A 19 2.55 -15.38 3.88
N GLN A 20 2.97 -14.63 2.85
CA GLN A 20 4.37 -14.47 2.44
C GLN A 20 4.76 -13.00 2.18
N GLU A 21 4.12 -12.06 2.89
CA GLU A 21 4.27 -10.62 2.64
C GLU A 21 5.49 -9.98 3.31
N GLY A 22 6.27 -10.72 4.09
CA GLY A 22 7.36 -10.18 4.92
C GLY A 22 8.34 -9.29 4.17
N ASP A 23 8.82 -9.71 2.99
CA ASP A 23 9.76 -8.92 2.20
C ASP A 23 9.11 -7.62 1.67
N MET A 24 7.83 -7.68 1.30
CA MET A 24 7.08 -6.51 0.89
C MET A 24 6.84 -5.54 2.06
N ALA A 25 6.56 -6.06 3.25
CA ALA A 25 6.40 -5.25 4.46
C ALA A 25 7.69 -4.51 4.81
N HIS A 26 8.84 -5.18 4.76
CA HIS A 26 10.14 -4.53 4.97
C HIS A 26 10.43 -3.46 3.92
N LEU A 27 10.21 -3.77 2.65
CA LEU A 27 10.38 -2.81 1.54
C LEU A 27 9.52 -1.55 1.75
N LEU A 28 8.26 -1.73 2.17
CA LEU A 28 7.32 -0.64 2.41
C LEU A 28 7.75 0.24 3.58
N VAL A 29 8.16 -0.37 4.71
CA VAL A 29 8.67 0.37 5.88
C VAL A 29 9.93 1.16 5.55
N GLU A 30 10.87 0.58 4.79
CA GLU A 30 12.08 1.28 4.35
C GLU A 30 11.75 2.51 3.50
N GLU A 31 10.83 2.38 2.55
CA GLU A 31 10.42 3.50 1.71
C GLU A 31 9.68 4.59 2.50
N MET A 32 8.79 4.21 3.42
CA MET A 32 8.12 5.16 4.31
C MET A 32 9.13 5.94 5.17
N LYS A 33 10.15 5.26 5.72
CA LYS A 33 11.23 5.92 6.49
C LYS A 33 12.03 6.88 5.62
N LYS A 34 12.40 6.47 4.41
CA LYS A 34 13.10 7.32 3.43
C LYS A 34 12.29 8.56 3.08
N LEU A 35 10.98 8.45 2.98
CA LEU A 35 10.05 9.55 2.72
C LEU A 35 9.76 10.41 3.97
N GLY A 36 10.32 10.05 5.13
CA GLY A 36 10.20 10.83 6.36
C GLY A 36 8.85 10.69 7.07
N PHE A 37 8.24 9.51 7.02
CA PHE A 37 7.10 9.22 7.89
C PHE A 37 7.51 9.33 9.37
N ASP A 38 6.65 9.92 10.21
CA ASP A 38 6.89 10.07 11.66
C ASP A 38 6.89 8.72 12.37
N GLN A 39 6.15 7.75 11.82
CA GLN A 39 6.11 6.36 12.27
C GLN A 39 6.01 5.46 11.03
N ALA A 40 6.80 4.39 11.02
CA ALA A 40 6.71 3.33 10.03
C ALA A 40 7.21 2.03 10.68
N GLU A 41 6.31 1.09 10.89
CA GLU A 41 6.58 -0.17 11.59
C GLU A 41 5.76 -1.33 11.04
N ILE A 42 6.19 -2.54 11.33
CA ILE A 42 5.43 -3.77 11.09
C ILE A 42 4.82 -4.19 12.43
N ASP A 43 3.52 -4.45 12.47
CA ASP A 43 2.82 -4.91 13.65
C ASP A 43 2.99 -6.43 13.88
N ALA A 44 2.41 -6.94 14.97
CA ALA A 44 2.50 -8.36 15.32
C ALA A 44 1.78 -9.30 14.35
N MET A 45 0.88 -8.78 13.52
CA MET A 45 0.17 -9.54 12.49
C MET A 45 0.89 -9.50 11.13
N GLY A 46 1.93 -8.67 11.00
CA GLY A 46 2.66 -8.46 9.75
C GLY A 46 2.20 -7.26 8.94
N ASN A 47 1.16 -6.53 9.38
CA ASN A 47 0.73 -5.31 8.70
C ASN A 47 1.77 -4.20 8.86
N VAL A 48 1.94 -3.41 7.83
CA VAL A 48 2.71 -2.16 7.90
C VAL A 48 1.79 -1.03 8.34
N VAL A 49 2.26 -0.22 9.28
CA VAL A 49 1.55 0.98 9.74
C VAL A 49 2.48 2.18 9.60
N GLY A 50 2.14 3.08 8.70
CA GLY A 50 2.81 4.37 8.52
C GLY A 50 1.93 5.52 8.99
N ARG A 51 2.55 6.57 9.60
CA ARG A 51 1.86 7.78 10.01
C ARG A 51 2.67 9.02 9.65
N MET A 52 1.99 10.03 9.15
CA MET A 52 2.48 11.40 9.01
C MET A 52 1.53 12.40 9.68
N GLY A 53 2.10 13.36 10.39
CA GLY A 53 1.35 14.34 11.16
C GLY A 53 0.83 13.77 12.49
N SER A 54 0.25 14.63 13.32
CA SER A 54 -0.18 14.29 14.69
C SER A 54 -1.48 15.00 15.09
N GLY A 55 -2.20 15.58 14.13
CA GLY A 55 -3.45 16.28 14.40
C GLY A 55 -4.60 15.33 14.77
N PRO A 56 -5.67 15.86 15.37
CA PRO A 56 -6.82 15.07 15.82
C PRO A 56 -7.67 14.52 14.66
N LYS A 57 -7.63 15.14 13.48
CA LYS A 57 -8.35 14.64 12.31
C LYS A 57 -7.55 13.56 11.60
N ILE A 58 -8.10 12.36 11.56
CA ILE A 58 -7.43 11.18 11.04
C ILE A 58 -7.97 10.83 9.66
N ILE A 59 -7.07 10.79 8.66
CA ILE A 59 -7.33 10.30 7.32
C ILE A 59 -6.51 9.02 7.15
N HIS A 60 -7.16 7.96 6.73
CA HIS A 60 -6.51 6.66 6.58
C HIS A 60 -6.63 6.17 5.14
N PHE A 61 -5.51 5.71 4.59
CA PHE A 61 -5.42 4.98 3.32
C PHE A 61 -4.99 3.56 3.63
N ASP A 62 -5.79 2.59 3.21
CA ASP A 62 -5.45 1.18 3.33
C ASP A 62 -5.25 0.53 1.97
N GLY A 63 -4.27 -0.36 1.90
CA GLY A 63 -4.04 -1.22 0.77
C GLY A 63 -3.35 -2.50 1.20
N HIS A 64 -3.71 -3.63 0.57
CA HIS A 64 -3.08 -4.88 0.89
C HIS A 64 -1.72 -5.07 0.18
N MET A 65 -0.84 -5.84 0.82
CA MET A 65 0.50 -6.15 0.31
C MET A 65 0.56 -7.47 -0.42
N ASP A 66 -0.39 -8.36 -0.17
CA ASP A 66 -0.43 -9.66 -0.78
C ASP A 66 -0.99 -9.63 -2.21
N THR A 67 -0.83 -10.73 -2.89
CA THR A 67 -1.36 -10.98 -4.23
C THR A 67 -1.77 -12.43 -4.35
N VAL A 68 -2.75 -12.70 -5.20
CA VAL A 68 -3.05 -14.08 -5.62
C VAL A 68 -1.86 -14.71 -6.34
N GLN A 69 -1.82 -16.04 -6.33
CA GLN A 69 -0.78 -16.81 -7.01
C GLN A 69 -0.83 -16.62 -8.55
N VAL A 70 0.32 -16.83 -9.17
CA VAL A 70 0.43 -16.89 -10.63
C VAL A 70 0.25 -18.35 -11.05
N ASN A 71 -0.95 -18.70 -11.49
CA ASN A 71 -1.28 -20.05 -11.98
C ASN A 71 -1.36 -20.09 -13.53
N ASP A 72 -1.35 -18.93 -14.15
CA ASP A 72 -1.56 -18.66 -15.57
C ASP A 72 -0.28 -18.18 -16.27
N GLY A 73 0.89 -18.62 -15.78
CA GLY A 73 2.20 -18.17 -16.25
C GLY A 73 2.39 -18.10 -17.75
N PRO A 74 1.95 -19.13 -18.54
CA PRO A 74 2.08 -19.11 -20.01
C PRO A 74 1.25 -18.04 -20.73
N GLU A 75 0.24 -17.47 -20.09
CA GLU A 75 -0.65 -16.44 -20.66
C GLU A 75 -0.09 -15.02 -20.51
N TRP A 76 0.92 -14.85 -19.67
CA TRP A 76 1.53 -13.55 -19.42
C TRP A 76 2.43 -13.11 -20.57
N GLN A 77 2.17 -11.92 -21.13
CA GLN A 77 3.00 -11.31 -22.17
C GLN A 77 4.35 -10.83 -21.64
N GLN A 78 4.43 -10.49 -20.35
CA GLN A 78 5.65 -10.13 -19.64
C GLN A 78 5.78 -11.00 -18.39
N PRO A 79 6.99 -11.32 -17.91
CA PRO A 79 7.14 -12.13 -16.70
C PRO A 79 6.39 -11.52 -15.51
N PRO A 80 5.59 -12.30 -14.76
CA PRO A 80 4.66 -11.79 -13.74
C PRO A 80 5.28 -10.90 -12.64
N PHE A 81 6.57 -11.07 -12.36
CA PHE A 81 7.28 -10.27 -11.35
C PHE A 81 8.42 -9.44 -11.96
N SER A 82 8.34 -9.11 -13.24
CA SER A 82 9.39 -8.31 -13.89
C SER A 82 9.34 -6.83 -13.51
N GLY A 83 8.16 -6.28 -13.25
CA GLY A 83 7.98 -4.84 -13.07
C GLY A 83 8.37 -4.03 -14.31
N GLN A 84 8.34 -4.65 -15.50
CA GLN A 84 8.74 -3.98 -16.74
C GLN A 84 7.75 -2.89 -17.11
N ILE A 85 8.29 -1.81 -17.71
CA ILE A 85 7.47 -0.77 -18.32
C ILE A 85 7.55 -0.93 -19.83
N VAL A 86 6.42 -1.26 -20.44
CA VAL A 86 6.27 -1.41 -21.89
C VAL A 86 5.16 -0.49 -22.34
N ASP A 87 5.43 0.36 -23.33
CA ASP A 87 4.48 1.35 -23.88
C ASP A 87 3.80 2.22 -22.81
N GLY A 88 4.56 2.59 -21.77
CA GLY A 88 4.07 3.43 -20.66
C GLY A 88 3.23 2.69 -19.62
N GLN A 89 3.08 1.38 -19.73
CA GLN A 89 2.34 0.53 -18.78
C GLN A 89 3.32 -0.31 -17.95
N LEU A 90 3.14 -0.32 -16.63
CA LEU A 90 3.90 -1.16 -15.73
C LEU A 90 3.23 -2.52 -15.60
N TRP A 91 3.95 -3.57 -15.99
CA TRP A 91 3.47 -4.94 -16.05
C TRP A 91 3.90 -5.74 -14.82
N GLY A 92 2.96 -6.48 -14.24
CA GLY A 92 3.25 -7.51 -13.24
C GLY A 92 2.10 -7.81 -12.31
N ARG A 93 2.15 -8.96 -11.64
CA ARG A 93 1.19 -9.37 -10.61
C ARG A 93 1.22 -8.35 -9.46
N GLY A 94 0.04 -7.87 -9.07
CA GLY A 94 -0.10 -6.85 -8.04
C GLY A 94 0.11 -5.41 -8.52
N SER A 95 0.41 -5.16 -9.81
CA SER A 95 0.60 -3.79 -10.30
C SER A 95 -0.69 -2.96 -10.25
N VAL A 96 -1.84 -3.60 -10.44
CA VAL A 96 -3.18 -3.01 -10.37
C VAL A 96 -3.82 -3.35 -9.03
N ASP A 97 -3.83 -4.60 -8.67
CA ASP A 97 -4.42 -5.15 -7.46
C ASP A 97 -3.31 -5.68 -6.52
N MET A 98 -2.94 -4.88 -5.43
CA MET A 98 -3.23 -3.43 -5.42
C MET A 98 -2.00 -2.59 -5.02
N LYS A 99 -0.79 -3.09 -5.31
CA LYS A 99 0.47 -2.38 -4.98
C LYS A 99 0.55 -1.00 -5.63
N GLY A 100 -0.11 -0.80 -6.79
CA GLY A 100 -0.20 0.49 -7.45
C GLY A 100 -0.87 1.54 -6.56
N GLY A 101 -2.05 1.23 -6.04
CA GLY A 101 -2.80 2.08 -5.11
C GLY A 101 -2.06 2.33 -3.81
N LEU A 102 -1.51 1.27 -3.20
CA LEU A 102 -0.72 1.36 -1.96
C LEU A 102 0.51 2.27 -2.13
N CYS A 103 1.31 2.07 -3.18
CA CYS A 103 2.48 2.92 -3.45
C CYS A 103 2.08 4.38 -3.69
N ALA A 104 0.98 4.61 -4.40
CA ALA A 104 0.47 5.96 -4.64
C ALA A 104 0.06 6.64 -3.33
N ALA A 105 -0.61 5.93 -2.41
CA ALA A 105 -1.00 6.46 -1.10
C ALA A 105 0.21 6.86 -0.25
N VAL A 106 1.27 6.06 -0.24
CA VAL A 106 2.52 6.37 0.48
C VAL A 106 3.15 7.66 -0.03
N TYR A 107 3.27 7.83 -1.34
CA TYR A 107 3.84 9.04 -1.93
C TYR A 107 2.91 10.25 -1.82
N ALA A 108 1.59 10.05 -1.89
CA ALA A 108 0.62 11.12 -1.69
C ALA A 108 0.64 11.68 -0.26
N ALA A 109 0.85 10.82 0.76
CA ALA A 109 1.03 11.27 2.14
C ALA A 109 2.27 12.15 2.30
N ALA A 110 3.40 11.78 1.66
CA ALA A 110 4.62 12.58 1.67
C ALA A 110 4.44 13.92 0.92
N ASP A 111 3.81 13.91 -0.26
CA ASP A 111 3.50 15.13 -1.01
C ASP A 111 2.58 16.07 -0.21
N ALA A 112 1.56 15.52 0.45
CA ALA A 112 0.66 16.30 1.30
C ALA A 112 1.41 17.00 2.45
N ARG A 113 2.37 16.32 3.09
CA ARG A 113 3.24 16.93 4.09
C ARG A 113 4.08 18.07 3.49
N ASP A 114 4.75 17.82 2.37
CA ASP A 114 5.66 18.79 1.73
C ASP A 114 4.90 20.03 1.26
N ARG A 115 3.64 19.88 0.95
CA ARG A 115 2.71 20.98 0.61
C ARG A 115 2.05 21.65 1.80
N GLY A 116 2.38 21.26 3.02
CA GLY A 116 1.82 21.84 4.25
C GLY A 116 0.33 21.51 4.50
N LEU A 117 -0.19 20.44 3.90
CA LEU A 117 -1.62 20.08 4.00
C LEU A 117 -1.98 19.30 5.27
N LEU A 118 -0.98 18.94 6.10
CA LEU A 118 -1.17 18.12 7.30
C LEU A 118 -1.44 18.92 8.57
N GLU A 119 -1.59 20.23 8.49
CA GLU A 119 -1.94 21.02 9.68
C GLU A 119 -3.27 20.54 10.29
N GLY A 120 -3.24 20.19 11.59
CA GLY A 120 -4.38 19.66 12.31
C GLY A 120 -4.82 18.26 11.93
N LYS A 121 -4.00 17.53 11.14
CA LYS A 121 -4.34 16.20 10.63
C LYS A 121 -3.24 15.18 10.95
N ALA A 122 -3.63 13.91 10.98
CA ALA A 122 -2.74 12.76 10.88
C ALA A 122 -3.18 11.92 9.68
N VAL A 123 -2.24 11.57 8.81
CA VAL A 123 -2.47 10.64 7.71
C VAL A 123 -1.84 9.30 8.09
N TYR A 124 -2.65 8.26 8.09
CA TYR A 124 -2.19 6.89 8.20
C TYR A 124 -2.20 6.23 6.82
N VAL A 125 -1.18 5.45 6.54
CA VAL A 125 -1.14 4.54 5.39
C VAL A 125 -0.80 3.16 5.91
N THR A 126 -1.65 2.18 5.63
CA THR A 126 -1.39 0.79 6.03
C THR A 126 -1.20 -0.10 4.82
N GLY A 127 -0.27 -1.06 4.97
CA GLY A 127 -0.13 -2.20 4.11
C GLY A 127 -0.62 -3.43 4.86
N THR A 128 -1.83 -3.90 4.57
CA THR A 128 -2.42 -5.06 5.25
C THR A 128 -1.98 -6.37 4.61
N VAL A 129 -2.02 -7.45 5.39
CA VAL A 129 -1.67 -8.81 4.96
C VAL A 129 -2.92 -9.66 4.76
N CYS A 130 -2.82 -10.71 3.94
CA CYS A 130 -3.85 -11.74 3.74
C CYS A 130 -5.23 -11.19 3.31
N GLU A 131 -5.28 -10.09 2.57
CA GLU A 131 -6.55 -9.53 2.09
C GLU A 131 -7.23 -10.49 1.13
N GLU A 132 -6.50 -11.06 0.19
CA GLU A 132 -6.96 -11.99 -0.86
C GLU A 132 -7.62 -13.29 -0.31
N TYR A 133 -7.43 -13.57 0.99
CA TYR A 133 -8.08 -14.69 1.69
C TYR A 133 -9.18 -14.26 2.65
N CYS A 134 -9.11 -13.03 3.17
CA CYS A 134 -9.89 -12.63 4.35
C CYS A 134 -10.73 -11.36 4.15
N ASP A 135 -10.77 -10.75 2.97
CA ASP A 135 -11.61 -9.58 2.65
C ASP A 135 -11.55 -8.47 3.72
N GLY A 136 -10.36 -7.95 4.03
CA GLY A 136 -10.21 -6.82 4.96
C GLY A 136 -10.42 -7.14 6.44
N VAL A 137 -10.50 -8.41 6.87
CA VAL A 137 -10.58 -8.78 8.29
C VAL A 137 -9.37 -8.24 9.06
N ASN A 138 -8.19 -8.26 8.46
CA ASN A 138 -6.97 -7.75 9.10
C ASN A 138 -7.02 -6.25 9.37
N LEU A 139 -7.63 -5.46 8.51
CA LEU A 139 -7.86 -4.03 8.75
C LEU A 139 -8.78 -3.82 9.98
N LYS A 140 -9.83 -4.61 10.13
CA LYS A 140 -10.71 -4.58 11.30
C LYS A 140 -9.95 -4.91 12.59
N LEU A 141 -9.08 -5.91 12.56
CA LEU A 141 -8.25 -6.30 13.70
C LEU A 141 -7.23 -5.20 14.05
N LEU A 142 -6.58 -4.60 13.03
CA LEU A 142 -5.67 -3.49 13.20
C LEU A 142 -6.36 -2.30 13.89
N TYR A 143 -7.57 -1.95 13.47
CA TYR A 143 -8.33 -0.88 14.11
C TYR A 143 -8.63 -1.18 15.58
N ALA A 144 -8.95 -2.43 15.91
CA ALA A 144 -9.23 -2.84 17.28
C ALA A 144 -7.96 -2.79 18.16
N ASP A 145 -6.85 -3.33 17.67
CA ASP A 145 -5.57 -3.38 18.36
C ASP A 145 -4.99 -1.98 18.61
N ARG A 146 -4.93 -1.17 17.56
CA ARG A 146 -4.40 0.21 17.61
C ARG A 146 -5.34 1.22 18.22
N LYS A 147 -6.62 0.84 18.46
CA LYS A 147 -7.70 1.76 18.82
C LYS A 147 -7.82 2.93 17.85
N LEU A 148 -7.47 2.68 16.59
CA LEU A 148 -7.52 3.68 15.53
C LEU A 148 -8.98 3.95 15.15
N ARG A 149 -9.33 5.23 15.03
CA ARG A 149 -10.68 5.69 14.67
C ARG A 149 -10.54 6.79 13.62
N PRO A 150 -10.38 6.44 12.34
CA PRO A 150 -10.24 7.45 11.29
C PRO A 150 -11.57 8.18 11.04
N ASP A 151 -11.48 9.48 10.74
CA ASP A 151 -12.61 10.27 10.25
C ASP A 151 -12.97 9.87 8.82
N PHE A 152 -11.96 9.48 8.03
CA PHE A 152 -12.11 9.00 6.66
C PHE A 152 -11.18 7.82 6.45
N CYS A 153 -11.70 6.77 5.82
CA CYS A 153 -10.90 5.66 5.33
C CYS A 153 -11.08 5.53 3.82
N VAL A 154 -9.97 5.44 3.11
CA VAL A 154 -9.92 5.17 1.67
C VAL A 154 -9.27 3.81 1.49
N ILE A 155 -10.00 2.86 0.95
CA ILE A 155 -9.47 1.59 0.49
C ILE A 155 -8.96 1.81 -0.93
N CYS A 156 -7.67 1.55 -1.15
CA CYS A 156 -7.00 1.89 -2.41
C CYS A 156 -7.19 0.83 -3.51
N GLU A 157 -8.28 0.06 -3.44
CA GLU A 157 -8.63 -0.97 -4.42
C GLU A 157 -8.84 -0.42 -5.84
N PRO A 158 -8.56 -1.21 -6.88
CA PRO A 158 -8.75 -0.81 -8.26
C PRO A 158 -10.24 -0.63 -8.57
N SER A 159 -10.65 0.58 -8.87
CA SER A 159 -12.04 0.97 -9.14
C SER A 159 -12.23 1.67 -10.49
N GLY A 160 -11.25 1.54 -11.41
CA GLY A 160 -11.28 2.27 -12.68
C GLY A 160 -11.15 3.79 -12.51
N ASN A 161 -10.48 4.26 -11.45
CA ASN A 161 -10.33 5.66 -11.07
C ASN A 161 -11.65 6.38 -10.74
N VAL A 162 -12.65 5.65 -10.26
CA VAL A 162 -13.89 6.22 -9.72
C VAL A 162 -13.95 5.99 -8.22
N ILE A 163 -14.54 6.95 -7.49
CA ILE A 163 -14.80 6.80 -6.06
C ILE A 163 -16.04 5.94 -5.88
N THR A 164 -15.90 4.82 -5.20
CA THR A 164 -17.02 3.98 -4.79
C THR A 164 -17.28 4.22 -3.31
N LEU A 165 -18.53 4.49 -2.95
CA LEU A 165 -18.95 4.67 -1.56
C LEU A 165 -19.54 3.36 -1.06
N GLY A 166 -19.05 2.89 0.10
CA GLY A 166 -19.55 1.73 0.81
C GLY A 166 -20.55 2.08 1.90
#